data_af49d8c9b3c6707d3e14b38de04a65d4
#
_entry.id   af49d8c9b3c6707d3e14b38de04a65d4
#
_cell.length_a   1.000
_cell.length_b   1.000
_cell.length_c   1.000
_cell.angle_alpha   90.00
_cell.angle_beta   90.00
_cell.angle_gamma   90.00
#
_symmetry.space_group_name_H-M   'P 1'
#
loop_
_entity.id
_entity.type
_entity.pdbx_description
1 polymer ?
#
loop_
_entity_poly.entity_id
_entity_poly.type
_entity_poly.pdbx_seq_one_letter_code
_entity_poly.pdbx_strand_id
1 'polypeptide(L)'
;MDYKTPPRRVRRHRSALSIFLTILIIAAVTVGVIAAGIYFSGIRYITSNTEDGLTIKYFGRVDKDGTLLTGKLYYSDGMTAEVDMQKNSIVYSNGDIYEGGISDLKKNGTGKIIYASGDVYEGEFVNDKLTGTGKYSFANGDVYEGTLVDGKKDGTGTYT
;
A
#
# COMPACT_ATOMS: atom_id res chain seq x y z
N MET A 1 4.81 -23.40 79.18
CA MET A 1 5.43 -22.92 77.93
C MET A 1 4.39 -23.05 76.82
N ASP A 2 3.69 -21.95 76.52
CA ASP A 2 2.66 -21.96 75.48
C ASP A 2 3.30 -21.80 74.08
N TYR A 3 3.17 -22.83 73.29
CA TYR A 3 3.64 -22.85 71.93
C TYR A 3 2.61 -22.14 71.01
N LYS A 4 2.81 -20.84 70.72
CA LYS A 4 2.01 -20.08 69.78
C LYS A 4 2.31 -20.57 68.36
N THR A 5 1.41 -21.31 67.72
CA THR A 5 1.45 -21.69 66.31
C THR A 5 1.38 -20.43 65.44
N PRO A 6 2.27 -20.26 64.45
CA PRO A 6 2.25 -19.11 63.55
C PRO A 6 0.97 -19.13 62.68
N PRO A 7 0.42 -17.93 62.35
CA PRO A 7 -0.80 -17.85 61.54
C PRO A 7 -0.57 -18.47 60.14
N ARG A 8 -1.46 -19.36 59.76
CA ARG A 8 -1.52 -19.96 58.40
C ARG A 8 -1.69 -18.82 57.37
N ARG A 9 -0.69 -18.61 56.51
CA ARG A 9 -0.81 -17.75 55.34
C ARG A 9 -1.91 -18.32 54.42
N VAL A 10 -3.04 -17.65 54.37
CA VAL A 10 -4.12 -17.93 53.41
C VAL A 10 -3.63 -17.52 52.04
N ARG A 11 -3.26 -18.47 51.21
CA ARG A 11 -3.02 -18.23 49.79
C ARG A 11 -4.37 -17.82 49.17
N ARG A 12 -4.55 -16.51 48.86
CA ARG A 12 -5.69 -16.06 48.07
C ARG A 12 -5.53 -16.67 46.67
N HIS A 13 -6.33 -17.69 46.37
CA HIS A 13 -6.52 -18.17 45.02
C HIS A 13 -7.21 -17.05 44.23
N ARG A 14 -6.50 -16.49 43.27
CA ARG A 14 -7.14 -15.57 42.31
C ARG A 14 -8.15 -16.38 41.53
N SER A 15 -9.39 -15.93 41.43
CA SER A 15 -10.43 -16.59 40.65
C SER A 15 -10.01 -16.66 39.17
N ALA A 16 -10.44 -17.68 38.45
CA ALA A 16 -10.20 -17.83 37.01
C ALA A 16 -10.64 -16.56 36.25
N LEU A 17 -11.73 -15.94 36.66
CA LEU A 17 -12.23 -14.67 36.13
C LEU A 17 -11.26 -13.53 36.35
N SER A 18 -10.61 -13.40 37.51
CA SER A 18 -9.61 -12.38 37.81
C SER A 18 -8.36 -12.54 36.93
N ILE A 19 -7.92 -13.78 36.68
CA ILE A 19 -6.79 -14.08 35.79
C ILE A 19 -7.16 -13.72 34.36
N PHE A 20 -8.36 -14.12 33.89
CA PHE A 20 -8.86 -13.81 32.54
C PHE A 20 -8.94 -12.30 32.30
N LEU A 21 -9.53 -11.54 33.22
CA LEU A 21 -9.59 -10.07 33.16
C LEU A 21 -8.19 -9.42 33.11
N THR A 22 -7.24 -9.97 33.88
CA THR A 22 -5.85 -9.43 33.87
C THR A 22 -5.19 -9.67 32.50
N ILE A 23 -5.37 -10.87 31.92
CA ILE A 23 -4.83 -11.19 30.58
C ILE A 23 -5.46 -10.27 29.52
N LEU A 24 -6.76 -10.02 29.60
CA LEU A 24 -7.49 -9.19 28.64
C LEU A 24 -7.04 -7.70 28.71
N ILE A 25 -6.78 -7.19 29.92
CA ILE A 25 -6.24 -5.84 30.13
C ILE A 25 -4.81 -5.75 29.57
N ILE A 26 -3.95 -6.73 29.84
CA ILE A 26 -2.58 -6.74 29.31
C ILE A 26 -2.60 -6.78 27.80
N ALA A 27 -3.46 -7.61 27.17
CA ALA A 27 -3.60 -7.66 25.72
C ALA A 27 -4.07 -6.33 25.13
N ALA A 28 -5.04 -5.66 25.75
CA ALA A 28 -5.53 -4.35 25.29
C ALA A 28 -4.45 -3.27 25.40
N VAL A 29 -3.68 -3.26 26.50
CA VAL A 29 -2.58 -2.31 26.70
C VAL A 29 -1.45 -2.55 25.69
N THR A 30 -1.08 -3.82 25.44
CA THR A 30 -0.03 -4.13 24.44
C THR A 30 -0.46 -3.72 23.03
N VAL A 31 -1.70 -3.96 22.62
CA VAL A 31 -2.24 -3.50 21.33
C VAL A 31 -2.22 -1.98 21.25
N GLY A 32 -2.61 -1.28 22.32
CA GLY A 32 -2.56 0.19 22.39
C GLY A 32 -1.14 0.75 22.26
N VAL A 33 -0.17 0.15 22.93
CA VAL A 33 1.26 0.56 22.83
C VAL A 33 1.81 0.32 21.42
N ILE A 34 1.50 -0.82 20.80
CA ILE A 34 1.92 -1.11 19.43
C ILE A 34 1.27 -0.12 18.45
N ALA A 35 -0.03 0.15 18.58
CA ALA A 35 -0.73 1.12 17.74
C ALA A 35 -0.16 2.53 17.89
N ALA A 36 0.14 2.96 19.12
CA ALA A 36 0.80 4.24 19.36
C ALA A 36 2.22 4.29 18.75
N GLY A 37 3.00 3.21 18.92
CA GLY A 37 4.34 3.09 18.30
C GLY A 37 4.28 3.22 16.77
N ILE A 38 3.33 2.56 16.12
CA ILE A 38 3.10 2.68 14.67
C ILE A 38 2.72 4.11 14.30
N TYR A 39 1.82 4.74 15.07
CA TYR A 39 1.40 6.13 14.84
C TYR A 39 2.58 7.12 14.91
N PHE A 40 3.41 7.03 15.94
CA PHE A 40 4.57 7.91 16.12
C PHE A 40 5.72 7.62 15.15
N SER A 41 5.82 6.40 14.61
CA SER A 41 6.84 6.05 13.60
C SER A 41 6.54 6.60 12.20
N GLY A 42 5.38 7.26 12.00
CA GLY A 42 4.95 7.75 10.70
C GLY A 42 4.49 6.64 9.74
N ILE A 43 4.23 5.43 10.24
CA ILE A 43 3.67 4.34 9.43
C ILE A 43 2.15 4.48 9.39
N ARG A 44 1.57 4.33 8.19
CA ARG A 44 0.11 4.41 7.99
C ARG A 44 -0.38 3.26 7.14
N TYR A 45 -1.64 2.94 7.37
CA TYR A 45 -2.42 2.02 6.55
C TYR A 45 -3.57 2.82 5.93
N ILE A 46 -3.60 2.85 4.60
CA ILE A 46 -4.57 3.62 3.82
C ILE A 46 -5.24 2.68 2.83
N THR A 47 -6.51 2.90 2.56
CA THR A 47 -7.27 2.14 1.58
C THR A 47 -7.85 3.08 0.54
N SER A 48 -7.70 2.75 -0.73
CA SER A 48 -8.31 3.40 -1.88
C SER A 48 -8.99 2.36 -2.77
N ASN A 49 -9.94 2.80 -3.59
CA ASN A 49 -10.60 1.93 -4.56
C ASN A 49 -10.34 2.44 -5.97
N THR A 50 -10.15 1.53 -6.93
CA THR A 50 -10.08 1.85 -8.35
C THR A 50 -11.49 1.94 -8.94
N GLU A 51 -11.60 2.54 -10.13
CA GLU A 51 -12.87 2.59 -10.88
C GLU A 51 -13.36 1.19 -11.28
N ASP A 52 -12.44 0.26 -11.50
CA ASP A 52 -12.73 -1.15 -11.86
C ASP A 52 -13.11 -2.01 -10.64
N GLY A 53 -13.26 -1.38 -9.46
CA GLY A 53 -13.69 -2.05 -8.23
C GLY A 53 -12.59 -2.77 -7.46
N LEU A 54 -11.32 -2.65 -7.87
CA LEU A 54 -10.20 -3.16 -7.08
C LEU A 54 -9.99 -2.29 -5.83
N THR A 55 -9.68 -2.91 -4.72
CA THR A 55 -9.24 -2.22 -3.51
C THR A 55 -7.72 -2.22 -3.45
N ILE A 56 -7.15 -1.04 -3.26
CA ILE A 56 -5.71 -0.84 -3.04
C ILE A 56 -5.50 -0.53 -1.56
N LYS A 57 -4.62 -1.26 -0.91
CA LYS A 57 -4.22 -1.02 0.48
C LYS A 57 -2.76 -0.62 0.49
N TYR A 58 -2.48 0.57 1.04
CA TYR A 58 -1.14 1.06 1.26
C TYR A 58 -0.71 0.77 2.69
N PHE A 59 0.50 0.26 2.84
CA PHE A 59 1.18 0.15 4.12
C PHE A 59 2.59 0.73 3.98
N GLY A 60 2.86 1.86 4.63
CA GLY A 60 4.14 2.54 4.44
C GLY A 60 4.30 3.78 5.28
N ARG A 61 5.36 4.53 5.00
CA ARG A 61 5.75 5.74 5.71
C ARG A 61 5.04 6.96 5.15
N VAL A 62 4.66 7.86 6.06
CA VAL A 62 4.19 9.20 5.75
C VAL A 62 5.06 10.23 6.46
N ASP A 63 5.08 11.45 5.93
CA ASP A 63 5.70 12.59 6.62
C ASP A 63 4.80 13.13 7.75
N LYS A 64 5.25 14.22 8.38
CA LYS A 64 4.51 14.89 9.48
C LYS A 64 3.13 15.43 9.07
N ASP A 65 2.95 15.71 7.79
CA ASP A 65 1.72 16.28 7.21
C ASP A 65 0.78 15.17 6.67
N GLY A 66 1.22 13.90 6.77
CA GLY A 66 0.47 12.74 6.31
C GLY A 66 0.68 12.40 4.84
N THR A 67 1.62 13.09 4.16
CA THR A 67 1.97 12.80 2.77
C THR A 67 2.70 11.47 2.66
N LEU A 68 2.31 10.66 1.69
CA LEU A 68 2.93 9.36 1.44
C LEU A 68 4.40 9.54 1.03
N LEU A 69 5.28 8.70 1.56
CA LEU A 69 6.71 8.69 1.21
C LEU A 69 7.07 7.40 0.46
N THR A 70 7.19 6.31 1.19
CA THR A 70 7.52 5.00 0.63
C THR A 70 6.68 3.94 1.29
N GLY A 71 6.27 2.93 0.54
CA GLY A 71 5.46 1.86 1.11
C GLY A 71 5.17 0.74 0.13
N LYS A 72 4.36 -0.20 0.59
CA LYS A 72 3.88 -1.32 -0.20
C LYS A 72 2.40 -1.20 -0.47
N LEU A 73 2.02 -1.46 -1.70
CA LEU A 73 0.65 -1.55 -2.17
C LEU A 73 0.23 -3.03 -2.23
N TYR A 74 -1.00 -3.29 -1.82
CA TYR A 74 -1.64 -4.60 -1.90
C TYR A 74 -2.96 -4.42 -2.62
N TYR A 75 -3.10 -5.08 -3.75
CA TYR A 75 -4.30 -5.06 -4.57
C TYR A 75 -5.20 -6.25 -4.21
N SER A 76 -6.51 -6.09 -4.32
CA SER A 76 -7.48 -7.15 -3.97
C SER A 76 -7.44 -8.37 -4.89
N ASP A 77 -6.81 -8.27 -6.06
CA ASP A 77 -6.53 -9.38 -6.98
C ASP A 77 -5.27 -10.20 -6.62
N GLY A 78 -4.57 -9.80 -5.54
CA GLY A 78 -3.35 -10.45 -5.06
C GLY A 78 -2.06 -9.84 -5.57
N MET A 79 -2.10 -8.88 -6.51
CA MET A 79 -0.91 -8.15 -6.94
C MET A 79 -0.37 -7.32 -5.79
N THR A 80 0.94 -7.09 -5.78
CA THR A 80 1.59 -6.14 -4.88
C THR A 80 2.50 -5.21 -5.65
N ALA A 81 2.81 -4.02 -5.06
CA ALA A 81 3.79 -3.12 -5.61
C ALA A 81 4.52 -2.37 -4.50
N GLU A 82 5.71 -1.87 -4.79
CA GLU A 82 6.44 -0.93 -3.95
C GLU A 82 6.31 0.47 -4.55
N VAL A 83 5.92 1.45 -3.74
CA VAL A 83 5.79 2.85 -4.15
C VAL A 83 6.82 3.72 -3.45
N ASP A 84 7.47 4.57 -4.22
CA ASP A 84 8.38 5.61 -3.75
C ASP A 84 7.91 6.97 -4.32
N MET A 85 7.26 7.76 -3.47
CA MET A 85 6.70 9.06 -3.86
C MET A 85 7.78 10.12 -4.07
N GLN A 86 8.98 9.95 -3.51
CA GLN A 86 10.10 10.87 -3.74
C GLN A 86 10.71 10.69 -5.13
N LYS A 87 10.65 9.46 -5.66
CA LYS A 87 11.09 9.13 -7.02
C LYS A 87 9.93 9.14 -8.01
N ASN A 88 8.70 9.33 -7.54
CA ASN A 88 7.48 9.18 -8.36
C ASN A 88 7.45 7.85 -9.09
N SER A 89 7.72 6.75 -8.38
CA SER A 89 7.85 5.42 -8.99
C SER A 89 7.02 4.37 -8.27
N ILE A 90 6.53 3.39 -9.05
CA ILE A 90 5.85 2.18 -8.57
C ILE A 90 6.50 0.97 -9.26
N VAL A 91 6.96 0.00 -8.47
CA VAL A 91 7.50 -1.27 -8.96
C VAL A 91 6.54 -2.39 -8.58
N TYR A 92 5.94 -3.02 -9.58
CA TYR A 92 4.95 -4.07 -9.41
C TYR A 92 5.59 -5.45 -9.27
N SER A 93 4.92 -6.35 -8.55
CA SER A 93 5.40 -7.73 -8.34
C SER A 93 5.42 -8.59 -9.61
N ASN A 94 4.70 -8.19 -10.66
CA ASN A 94 4.77 -8.83 -11.98
C ASN A 94 5.98 -8.38 -12.83
N GLY A 95 6.76 -7.42 -12.33
CA GLY A 95 7.94 -6.89 -13.02
C GLY A 95 7.69 -5.59 -13.80
N ASP A 96 6.47 -5.06 -13.82
CA ASP A 96 6.20 -3.75 -14.41
C ASP A 96 6.80 -2.63 -13.55
N ILE A 97 7.29 -1.58 -14.18
CA ILE A 97 7.84 -0.39 -13.51
C ILE A 97 7.15 0.84 -14.06
N TYR A 98 6.63 1.67 -13.17
CA TYR A 98 6.05 2.97 -13.51
C TYR A 98 6.89 4.10 -12.91
N GLU A 99 7.10 5.16 -13.71
CA GLU A 99 7.72 6.41 -13.30
C GLU A 99 6.87 7.57 -13.81
N GLY A 100 6.36 8.42 -12.92
CA GLY A 100 5.48 9.53 -13.31
C GLY A 100 4.59 10.02 -12.20
N GLY A 101 3.56 10.78 -12.55
CA GLY A 101 2.62 11.35 -11.60
C GLY A 101 1.83 10.27 -10.85
N ILE A 102 1.74 10.40 -9.52
CA ILE A 102 0.98 9.50 -8.64
C ILE A 102 0.05 10.36 -7.80
N SER A 103 -1.24 10.05 -7.86
CA SER A 103 -2.29 10.67 -7.02
C SER A 103 -3.24 9.59 -6.53
N ASP A 104 -3.64 9.66 -5.26
CA ASP A 104 -4.55 8.70 -4.63
C ASP A 104 -4.13 7.23 -4.83
N LEU A 105 -2.81 6.96 -4.78
CA LEU A 105 -2.18 5.65 -5.02
C LEU A 105 -2.34 5.11 -6.45
N LYS A 106 -2.68 5.97 -7.41
CA LYS A 106 -2.89 5.64 -8.83
C LYS A 106 -1.96 6.43 -9.72
N LYS A 107 -1.63 5.87 -10.88
CA LYS A 107 -0.93 6.60 -11.95
C LYS A 107 -1.84 7.74 -12.43
N ASN A 108 -1.30 8.97 -12.45
CA ASN A 108 -2.05 10.15 -12.85
C ASN A 108 -1.12 11.22 -13.43
N GLY A 109 -1.55 11.94 -14.46
CA GLY A 109 -0.71 12.89 -15.18
C GLY A 109 0.22 12.23 -16.18
N THR A 110 1.36 12.80 -16.46
CA THR A 110 2.34 12.24 -17.40
C THR A 110 3.25 11.21 -16.72
N GLY A 111 3.58 10.16 -17.45
CA GLY A 111 4.46 9.12 -16.94
C GLY A 111 4.90 8.12 -18.00
N LYS A 112 5.75 7.21 -17.56
CA LYS A 112 6.28 6.10 -18.33
C LYS A 112 6.01 4.79 -17.59
N ILE A 113 5.55 3.77 -18.29
CA ILE A 113 5.48 2.41 -17.79
C ILE A 113 6.32 1.49 -18.67
N ILE A 114 7.15 0.68 -18.03
CA ILE A 114 7.92 -0.39 -18.65
C ILE A 114 7.28 -1.69 -18.19
N TYR A 115 6.71 -2.42 -19.11
CA TYR A 115 6.08 -3.70 -18.84
C TYR A 115 7.12 -4.81 -18.77
N ALA A 116 6.86 -5.85 -17.99
CA ALA A 116 7.71 -7.04 -17.91
C ALA A 116 7.85 -7.76 -19.25
N SER A 117 6.91 -7.54 -20.18
CA SER A 117 7.01 -8.00 -21.58
C SER A 117 8.11 -7.35 -22.40
N GLY A 118 8.63 -6.20 -21.93
CA GLY A 118 9.55 -5.33 -22.67
C GLY A 118 8.87 -4.21 -23.45
N ASP A 119 7.54 -4.15 -23.43
CA ASP A 119 6.81 -3.02 -23.99
C ASP A 119 7.02 -1.76 -23.13
N VAL A 120 6.95 -0.59 -23.73
CA VAL A 120 7.10 0.69 -23.06
C VAL A 120 5.99 1.63 -23.51
N TYR A 121 5.31 2.27 -22.57
CA TYR A 121 4.42 3.39 -22.85
C TYR A 121 4.92 4.65 -22.17
N GLU A 122 4.94 5.76 -22.91
CA GLU A 122 5.20 7.10 -22.42
C GLU A 122 4.04 8.00 -22.84
N GLY A 123 3.34 8.64 -21.88
CA GLY A 123 2.18 9.46 -22.17
C GLY A 123 1.38 9.84 -20.93
N GLU A 124 0.09 10.08 -21.15
CA GLU A 124 -0.82 10.54 -20.12
C GLU A 124 -1.54 9.38 -19.45
N PHE A 125 -1.79 9.54 -18.13
CA PHE A 125 -2.51 8.61 -17.28
C PHE A 125 -3.60 9.33 -16.52
N VAL A 126 -4.76 8.72 -16.40
CA VAL A 126 -5.85 9.13 -15.51
C VAL A 126 -6.37 7.90 -14.79
N ASN A 127 -6.27 7.90 -13.44
CA ASN A 127 -6.75 6.81 -12.59
C ASN A 127 -6.25 5.42 -13.03
N ASP A 128 -4.94 5.28 -13.24
CA ASP A 128 -4.25 4.08 -13.75
C ASP A 128 -4.43 3.78 -15.24
N LYS A 129 -5.33 4.45 -15.94
CA LYS A 129 -5.61 4.22 -17.35
C LYS A 129 -4.76 5.11 -18.26
N LEU A 130 -4.28 4.52 -19.34
CA LEU A 130 -3.60 5.24 -20.44
C LEU A 130 -4.63 6.10 -21.17
N THR A 131 -4.36 7.39 -21.31
CA THR A 131 -5.26 8.34 -21.96
C THR A 131 -4.48 9.43 -22.69
N GLY A 132 -5.20 10.33 -23.40
CA GLY A 132 -4.56 11.45 -24.10
C GLY A 132 -3.55 11.00 -25.15
N THR A 133 -2.53 11.82 -25.36
CA THR A 133 -1.48 11.54 -26.34
C THR A 133 -0.34 10.75 -25.71
N GLY A 134 0.12 9.72 -26.41
CA GLY A 134 1.23 8.90 -25.92
C GLY A 134 1.93 8.11 -27.03
N LYS A 135 3.09 7.59 -26.64
CA LYS A 135 3.92 6.69 -27.46
C LYS A 135 3.97 5.31 -26.82
N TYR A 136 3.57 4.33 -27.57
CA TYR A 136 3.65 2.91 -27.19
C TYR A 136 4.70 2.23 -28.05
N SER A 137 5.79 1.78 -27.46
CA SER A 137 6.86 1.01 -28.11
C SER A 137 6.72 -0.45 -27.71
N PHE A 138 6.45 -1.29 -28.68
CA PHE A 138 6.30 -2.72 -28.47
C PHE A 138 7.66 -3.44 -28.41
N ALA A 139 7.74 -4.53 -27.68
CA ALA A 139 8.97 -5.32 -27.55
C ALA A 139 9.48 -5.90 -28.89
N ASN A 140 8.59 -6.05 -29.88
CA ASN A 140 8.95 -6.48 -31.25
C ASN A 140 9.57 -5.38 -32.11
N GLY A 141 9.63 -4.14 -31.60
CA GLY A 141 10.18 -2.99 -32.28
C GLY A 141 9.15 -2.06 -32.94
N ASP A 142 7.88 -2.47 -33.01
CA ASP A 142 6.81 -1.61 -33.50
C ASP A 142 6.58 -0.40 -32.57
N VAL A 143 6.10 0.69 -33.14
CA VAL A 143 5.81 1.91 -32.38
C VAL A 143 4.43 2.45 -32.78
N TYR A 144 3.64 2.82 -31.80
CA TYR A 144 2.42 3.60 -31.98
C TYR A 144 2.58 4.94 -31.31
N GLU A 145 2.34 6.02 -32.05
CA GLU A 145 2.24 7.39 -31.52
C GLU A 145 0.88 7.95 -31.86
N GLY A 146 0.08 8.30 -30.85
CA GLY A 146 -1.28 8.78 -31.08
C GLY A 146 -2.09 8.92 -29.82
N THR A 147 -3.38 9.07 -29.99
CA THR A 147 -4.35 9.26 -28.88
C THR A 147 -4.80 7.91 -28.35
N LEU A 148 -4.92 7.82 -27.03
CA LEU A 148 -5.52 6.68 -26.33
C LEU A 148 -6.71 7.15 -25.48
N VAL A 149 -7.68 6.27 -25.31
CA VAL A 149 -8.78 6.40 -24.35
C VAL A 149 -8.94 5.06 -23.65
N ASP A 150 -8.85 5.06 -22.32
CA ASP A 150 -8.93 3.84 -21.48
C ASP A 150 -8.01 2.70 -21.97
N GLY A 151 -6.76 3.05 -22.34
CA GLY A 151 -5.76 2.11 -22.83
C GLY A 151 -5.97 1.60 -24.26
N LYS A 152 -6.97 2.07 -24.97
CA LYS A 152 -7.26 1.71 -26.36
C LYS A 152 -6.85 2.84 -27.29
N LYS A 153 -6.32 2.49 -28.47
CA LYS A 153 -6.05 3.47 -29.53
C LYS A 153 -7.35 4.11 -29.96
N ASP A 154 -7.39 5.44 -29.98
CA ASP A 154 -8.58 6.23 -30.35
C ASP A 154 -8.15 7.45 -31.21
N GLY A 155 -9.00 7.87 -32.16
CA GLY A 155 -8.70 8.97 -33.06
C GLY A 155 -7.54 8.71 -34.01
N THR A 156 -6.63 9.70 -34.14
CA THR A 156 -5.51 9.67 -35.07
C THR A 156 -4.23 9.19 -34.40
N GLY A 157 -3.46 8.38 -35.11
CA GLY A 157 -2.15 7.92 -34.67
C GLY A 157 -1.34 7.34 -35.80
N THR A 158 -0.03 7.25 -35.61
CA THR A 158 0.91 6.64 -36.55
C THR A 158 1.39 5.30 -35.97
N TYR A 159 1.46 4.31 -36.79
CA TYR A 159 2.01 2.99 -36.47
C TYR A 159 3.17 2.69 -37.43
N THR A 160 4.33 2.32 -36.89
CA THR A 160 5.55 2.00 -37.64
C THR A 160 6.20 0.75 -37.13
#